data_9f022f5adbf4e0693e37834e5765a2b9
#
_entry.id   9f022f5adbf4e0693e37834e5765a2b9
#
_cell.length_a   1.000
_cell.length_b   1.000
_cell.length_c   1.000
_cell.angle_alpha   90.00
_cell.angle_beta   90.00
_cell.angle_gamma   90.00
#
_symmetry.space_group_name_H-M   'P 1'
#
loop_
_entity.id
_entity.type
_entity.pdbx_description
1 polymer ?
#
loop_
_entity_poly.entity_id
_entity_poly.type
_entity_poly.pdbx_seq_one_letter_code
_entity_poly.pdbx_strand_id
1 'polypeptide(L)'
;MVKPPNVADVLAEYDELVEVGVGRRTGVARDLTERGCSVTATDVYEREVPEGVGFVVDDVTDPDAAVYEGADAVYALNCPPELHRPLRDVAERAGADCLFTTLGGDQPAVPVARVTVATGTVFVAETRN
;
A
#
# COMPACT_ATOMS: atom_id res chain seq x y z
N MET A 1 -14.97 4.09 -25.09
CA MET A 1 -13.96 4.82 -24.31
C MET A 1 -13.63 4.03 -23.07
N VAL A 2 -12.35 3.76 -22.86
CA VAL A 2 -11.90 3.01 -21.70
C VAL A 2 -11.71 3.97 -20.53
N LYS A 3 -12.32 3.65 -19.40
CA LYS A 3 -12.10 4.44 -18.17
C LYS A 3 -10.74 4.09 -17.59
N PRO A 4 -10.00 5.06 -17.02
CA PRO A 4 -8.80 4.74 -16.28
C PRO A 4 -9.14 3.86 -15.07
N PRO A 5 -8.24 2.96 -14.65
CA PRO A 5 -8.48 2.13 -13.47
C PRO A 5 -8.56 3.00 -12.22
N ASN A 6 -9.23 2.48 -11.19
CA ASN A 6 -9.11 3.08 -9.86
C ASN A 6 -7.93 2.44 -9.10
N VAL A 7 -7.62 2.95 -7.92
CA VAL A 7 -6.51 2.43 -7.12
C VAL A 7 -6.70 0.95 -6.80
N ALA A 8 -7.92 0.55 -6.44
CA ALA A 8 -8.20 -0.85 -6.13
C ALA A 8 -8.00 -1.77 -7.34
N ASP A 9 -8.31 -1.29 -8.56
CA ASP A 9 -8.07 -2.08 -9.78
C ASP A 9 -6.58 -2.40 -9.95
N VAL A 10 -5.72 -1.44 -9.69
CA VAL A 10 -4.26 -1.64 -9.78
C VAL A 10 -3.79 -2.63 -8.72
N LEU A 11 -4.25 -2.47 -7.48
CA LEU A 11 -3.83 -3.32 -6.36
C LEU A 11 -4.42 -4.72 -6.43
N ALA A 12 -5.58 -4.90 -7.06
CA ALA A 12 -6.25 -6.19 -7.15
C ALA A 12 -5.50 -7.23 -8.01
N GLU A 13 -4.46 -6.82 -8.70
CA GLU A 13 -3.58 -7.75 -9.43
C GLU A 13 -2.68 -8.57 -8.50
N TYR A 14 -2.59 -8.19 -7.23
CA TYR A 14 -1.82 -8.90 -6.21
C TYR A 14 -2.75 -9.73 -5.34
N ASP A 15 -2.27 -10.87 -4.85
CA ASP A 15 -3.06 -11.76 -3.99
C ASP A 15 -2.90 -11.42 -2.51
N GLU A 16 -1.67 -11.18 -2.07
CA GLU A 16 -1.33 -10.91 -0.67
C GLU A 16 -0.80 -9.48 -0.54
N LEU A 17 -1.53 -8.62 0.16
CA LEU A 17 -1.17 -7.21 0.29
C LEU A 17 -1.09 -6.80 1.76
N VAL A 18 -0.19 -5.87 2.04
CA VAL A 18 -0.12 -5.17 3.32
C VAL A 18 -0.34 -3.69 3.07
N GLU A 19 -1.32 -3.11 3.74
CA GLU A 19 -1.56 -1.66 3.72
C GLU A 19 -0.89 -1.01 4.93
N VAL A 20 -0.03 -0.02 4.67
CA VAL A 20 0.64 0.74 5.73
C VAL A 20 -0.11 2.05 5.97
N GLY A 21 -0.41 2.32 7.25
CA GLY A 21 -1.07 3.56 7.62
C GLY A 21 -2.52 3.63 7.18
N VAL A 22 -3.30 2.58 7.49
CA VAL A 22 -4.68 2.49 7.03
C VAL A 22 -5.56 3.62 7.56
N GLY A 23 -5.28 4.12 8.75
CA GLY A 23 -6.06 5.19 9.36
C GLY A 23 -7.54 4.83 9.48
N ARG A 24 -8.39 5.79 9.12
CA ARG A 24 -9.85 5.59 9.15
C ARG A 24 -10.42 5.31 7.77
N ARG A 25 -9.59 5.28 6.73
CA ARG A 25 -10.03 5.07 5.34
C ARG A 25 -9.78 3.62 4.94
N THR A 26 -10.81 2.81 5.07
CA THR A 26 -10.72 1.36 4.86
C THR A 26 -11.36 0.89 3.55
N GLY A 27 -11.79 1.84 2.71
CA GLY A 27 -12.54 1.50 1.49
C GLY A 27 -11.76 0.66 0.49
N VAL A 28 -10.48 0.96 0.29
CA VAL A 28 -9.65 0.18 -0.64
C VAL A 28 -9.40 -1.22 -0.10
N ALA A 29 -9.06 -1.35 1.19
CA ALA A 29 -8.84 -2.65 1.81
C ALA A 29 -10.10 -3.52 1.75
N ARG A 30 -11.27 -2.91 1.99
CA ARG A 30 -12.56 -3.61 1.87
C ARG A 30 -12.79 -4.10 0.44
N ASP A 31 -12.59 -3.22 -0.54
CA ASP A 31 -12.79 -3.54 -1.95
C ASP A 31 -11.88 -4.71 -2.38
N LEU A 32 -10.61 -4.65 -1.99
CA LEU A 32 -9.65 -5.73 -2.30
C LEU A 32 -10.07 -7.06 -1.68
N THR A 33 -10.52 -7.03 -0.42
CA THR A 33 -10.99 -8.24 0.27
C THR A 33 -12.23 -8.82 -0.42
N GLU A 34 -13.15 -7.97 -0.85
CA GLU A 34 -14.35 -8.40 -1.58
C GLU A 34 -14.01 -9.02 -2.93
N ARG A 35 -12.88 -8.62 -3.53
CA ARG A 35 -12.37 -9.20 -4.78
C ARG A 35 -11.55 -10.47 -4.58
N GLY A 36 -11.39 -10.93 -3.34
CA GLY A 36 -10.69 -12.17 -3.03
C GLY A 36 -9.22 -12.01 -2.69
N CYS A 37 -8.72 -10.78 -2.58
CA CYS A 37 -7.36 -10.52 -2.11
C CYS A 37 -7.28 -10.70 -0.59
N SER A 38 -6.10 -11.11 -0.11
CA SER A 38 -5.80 -11.15 1.31
C SER A 38 -5.11 -9.84 1.71
N VAL A 39 -5.70 -9.08 2.62
CA VAL A 39 -5.16 -7.78 3.03
C VAL A 39 -4.93 -7.77 4.52
N THR A 40 -3.72 -7.38 4.92
CA THR A 40 -3.38 -7.04 6.30
C THR A 40 -3.13 -5.55 6.36
N ALA A 41 -3.93 -4.83 7.13
CA ALA A 41 -3.75 -3.41 7.34
C ALA A 41 -2.89 -3.16 8.58
N THR A 42 -2.06 -2.13 8.53
CA THR A 42 -1.24 -1.71 9.67
C THR A 42 -1.46 -0.23 9.96
N ASP A 43 -1.19 0.16 11.19
CA ASP A 43 -1.16 1.55 11.62
C ASP A 43 -0.36 1.62 12.92
N VAL A 44 0.18 2.79 13.24
CA VAL A 44 0.86 3.00 14.52
C VAL A 44 -0.12 3.02 15.71
N TYR A 45 -1.40 3.29 15.41
CA TYR A 45 -2.49 3.21 16.38
C TYR A 45 -3.38 2.04 16.06
N GLU A 46 -4.04 1.50 17.09
CA GLU A 46 -5.07 0.49 16.86
C GLU A 46 -6.24 1.10 16.09
N ARG A 47 -6.68 0.40 15.04
CA ARG A 47 -7.76 0.85 14.15
C ARG A 47 -8.79 -0.25 13.96
N GLU A 48 -10.04 0.15 13.79
CA GLU A 48 -11.08 -0.76 13.35
C GLU A 48 -10.98 -0.96 11.84
N VAL A 49 -11.06 -2.22 11.41
CA VAL A 49 -11.00 -2.57 9.99
C VAL A 49 -12.21 -3.42 9.61
N PRO A 50 -12.57 -3.46 8.33
CA PRO A 50 -13.68 -4.29 7.88
C PRO A 50 -13.46 -5.77 8.14
N GLU A 51 -14.57 -6.51 8.25
CA GLU A 51 -14.51 -7.96 8.33
C GLU A 51 -13.74 -8.53 7.13
N GLY A 52 -12.88 -9.49 7.39
CA GLY A 52 -12.03 -10.12 6.37
C GLY A 52 -10.67 -9.43 6.17
N VAL A 53 -10.50 -8.22 6.69
CA VAL A 53 -9.20 -7.53 6.68
C VAL A 53 -8.48 -7.81 7.99
N GLY A 54 -7.24 -8.31 7.91
CA GLY A 54 -6.39 -8.46 9.08
C GLY A 54 -5.87 -7.11 9.56
N PHE A 55 -5.56 -7.00 10.85
CA PHE A 55 -4.97 -5.76 11.37
C PHE A 55 -3.85 -6.06 12.37
N VAL A 56 -2.75 -5.31 12.23
CA VAL A 56 -1.60 -5.38 13.15
C VAL A 56 -1.12 -3.96 13.40
N VAL A 57 -0.85 -3.63 14.66
CA VAL A 57 -0.16 -2.38 15.01
C VAL A 57 1.31 -2.53 14.61
N ASP A 58 1.78 -1.65 13.76
CA ASP A 58 3.18 -1.65 13.29
C ASP A 58 3.58 -0.25 12.86
N ASP A 59 4.86 0.07 13.03
CA ASP A 59 5.45 1.33 12.59
C ASP A 59 6.41 1.03 11.45
N VAL A 60 6.13 1.55 10.25
CA VAL A 60 6.95 1.29 9.06
C VAL A 60 8.38 1.81 9.20
N THR A 61 8.61 2.77 10.12
CA THR A 61 9.97 3.29 10.39
C THR A 61 10.76 2.41 11.37
N ASP A 62 10.08 1.48 12.05
CA ASP A 62 10.66 0.47 12.94
C ASP A 62 9.83 -0.81 12.82
N PRO A 63 9.88 -1.47 11.66
CA PRO A 63 8.91 -2.51 11.33
C PRO A 63 9.24 -3.86 11.95
N ASP A 64 8.17 -4.61 12.25
CA ASP A 64 8.27 -6.04 12.49
C ASP A 64 8.24 -6.76 11.15
N ALA A 65 9.37 -7.34 10.76
CA ALA A 65 9.52 -7.99 9.44
C ALA A 65 8.48 -9.10 9.22
N ALA A 66 8.05 -9.77 10.28
CA ALA A 66 7.07 -10.86 10.17
C ALA A 66 5.73 -10.39 9.61
N VAL A 67 5.36 -9.12 9.81
CA VAL A 67 4.11 -8.54 9.30
C VAL A 67 4.07 -8.57 7.78
N TYR A 68 5.22 -8.42 7.15
CA TYR A 68 5.34 -8.27 5.69
C TYR A 68 5.71 -9.57 4.96
N GLU A 69 6.02 -10.61 5.70
CA GLU A 69 6.38 -11.90 5.10
C GLU A 69 5.25 -12.44 4.23
N GLY A 70 5.60 -12.90 3.04
CA GLY A 70 4.64 -13.46 2.09
C GLY A 70 3.82 -12.44 1.33
N ALA A 71 4.00 -11.14 1.57
CA ALA A 71 3.30 -10.12 0.82
C ALA A 71 3.79 -10.07 -0.63
N ASP A 72 2.85 -9.94 -1.55
CA ASP A 72 3.15 -9.68 -2.96
C ASP A 72 3.33 -8.19 -3.21
N ALA A 73 2.60 -7.38 -2.46
CA ALA A 73 2.69 -5.92 -2.50
C ALA A 73 2.51 -5.31 -1.12
N VAL A 74 3.26 -4.23 -0.87
CA VAL A 74 3.09 -3.35 0.28
C VAL A 74 2.68 -2.00 -0.27
N TYR A 75 1.59 -1.43 0.23
CA TYR A 75 1.11 -0.15 -0.28
C TYR A 75 0.70 0.81 0.83
N ALA A 76 0.68 2.08 0.50
CA ALA A 76 0.20 3.13 1.40
C ALA A 76 -0.56 4.18 0.59
N LEU A 77 -1.70 4.62 1.12
CA LEU A 77 -2.53 5.64 0.49
C LEU A 77 -2.25 6.99 1.15
N ASN A 78 -2.13 8.04 0.34
CA ASN A 78 -1.79 9.38 0.81
C ASN A 78 -0.53 9.36 1.68
N CYS A 79 0.51 8.68 1.20
CA CYS A 79 1.74 8.45 1.93
C CYS A 79 2.59 9.73 1.96
N PRO A 80 2.93 10.26 3.14
CA PRO A 80 3.79 11.43 3.20
C PRO A 80 5.21 11.10 2.72
N PRO A 81 5.92 12.07 2.10
CA PRO A 81 7.22 11.81 1.49
C PRO A 81 8.28 11.20 2.41
N GLU A 82 8.25 11.55 3.70
CA GLU A 82 9.19 11.01 4.69
C GLU A 82 9.02 9.50 4.93
N LEU A 83 7.89 8.93 4.52
CA LEU A 83 7.64 7.50 4.66
C LEU A 83 7.90 6.71 3.37
N HIS A 84 8.20 7.36 2.25
CA HIS A 84 8.40 6.66 0.98
C HIS A 84 9.59 5.69 1.04
N ARG A 85 10.73 6.11 1.63
CA ARG A 85 11.88 5.22 1.78
C ARG A 85 11.63 4.07 2.74
N PRO A 86 11.10 4.31 3.95
CA PRO A 86 10.75 3.20 4.84
C PRO A 86 9.78 2.21 4.21
N LEU A 87 8.78 2.69 3.49
CA LEU A 87 7.81 1.83 2.80
C LEU A 87 8.50 0.96 1.75
N ARG A 88 9.35 1.56 0.91
CA ARG A 88 10.12 0.81 -0.08
C ARG A 88 11.01 -0.23 0.58
N ASP A 89 11.66 0.13 1.69
CA ASP A 89 12.60 -0.75 2.37
C ASP A 89 11.91 -2.01 2.91
N VAL A 90 10.74 -1.90 3.53
CA VAL A 90 10.03 -3.09 4.00
C VAL A 90 9.56 -3.97 2.84
N ALA A 91 9.10 -3.36 1.75
CA ALA A 91 8.68 -4.09 0.56
C ALA A 91 9.87 -4.86 -0.04
N GLU A 92 11.01 -4.21 -0.22
CA GLU A 92 12.21 -4.86 -0.76
C GLU A 92 12.67 -6.03 0.11
N ARG A 93 12.67 -5.88 1.43
CA ARG A 93 13.04 -6.96 2.35
C ARG A 93 12.11 -8.16 2.25
N ALA A 94 10.83 -7.90 1.97
CA ALA A 94 9.83 -8.96 1.82
C ALA A 94 9.78 -9.54 0.42
N GLY A 95 10.52 -8.97 -0.53
CA GLY A 95 10.44 -9.35 -1.94
C GLY A 95 9.14 -8.94 -2.60
N ALA A 96 8.49 -7.90 -2.07
CA ALA A 96 7.19 -7.38 -2.53
C ALA A 96 7.37 -6.13 -3.38
N ASP A 97 6.38 -5.86 -4.23
CA ASP A 97 6.27 -4.57 -4.90
C ASP A 97 5.83 -3.50 -3.89
N CYS A 98 6.25 -2.26 -4.14
CA CYS A 98 5.90 -1.12 -3.29
C CYS A 98 5.09 -0.13 -4.11
N LEU A 99 3.87 0.15 -3.68
CA LEU A 99 2.99 1.10 -4.37
C LEU A 99 2.48 2.14 -3.36
N PHE A 100 2.30 3.38 -3.82
CA PHE A 100 1.72 4.38 -2.95
C PHE A 100 1.06 5.49 -3.76
N THR A 101 0.16 6.20 -3.10
CA THR A 101 -0.36 7.48 -3.59
C THR A 101 0.16 8.59 -2.67
N THR A 102 0.11 9.81 -3.16
CA THR A 102 0.50 10.98 -2.38
C THR A 102 -0.68 11.92 -2.21
N LEU A 103 -0.56 12.85 -1.26
CA LEU A 103 -1.58 13.86 -1.03
C LEU A 103 -1.23 15.12 -1.82
N GLY A 104 -2.17 15.57 -2.65
CA GLY A 104 -1.99 16.78 -3.43
C GLY A 104 -0.81 16.71 -4.39
N GLY A 105 0.05 17.72 -4.35
CA GLY A 105 1.20 17.84 -5.24
C GLY A 105 2.50 17.26 -4.71
N ASP A 106 2.47 16.45 -3.65
CA ASP A 106 3.68 15.86 -3.09
C ASP A 106 4.38 15.00 -4.13
N GLN A 107 5.69 15.20 -4.26
CA GLN A 107 6.51 14.42 -5.18
C GLN A 107 7.07 13.19 -4.51
N PRO A 108 7.23 12.07 -5.26
CA PRO A 108 7.86 10.87 -4.71
C PRO A 108 9.30 11.15 -4.24
N ALA A 109 9.64 10.63 -3.06
CA ALA A 109 10.99 10.75 -2.51
C ALA A 109 11.92 9.61 -2.94
N VAL A 110 11.42 8.69 -3.76
CA VAL A 110 12.17 7.55 -4.31
C VAL A 110 11.90 7.47 -5.82
N PRO A 111 12.78 6.83 -6.58
CA PRO A 111 12.50 6.58 -8.01
C PRO A 111 11.26 5.72 -8.18
N VAL A 112 10.39 6.13 -9.10
CA VAL A 112 9.10 5.48 -9.34
C VAL A 112 8.76 5.37 -10.82
N ALA A 113 7.95 4.38 -11.13
CA ALA A 113 7.09 4.38 -12.32
C ALA A 113 5.71 4.91 -11.92
N ARG A 114 4.97 5.45 -12.87
CA ARG A 114 3.67 6.07 -12.61
C ARG A 114 2.57 5.34 -13.37
N VAL A 115 1.47 5.08 -12.66
CA VAL A 115 0.25 4.52 -13.26
C VAL A 115 -0.87 5.54 -13.08
N THR A 116 -1.45 6.01 -14.17
CA THR A 116 -2.57 6.94 -14.11
C THR A 116 -3.83 6.20 -13.67
N VAL A 117 -4.50 6.73 -12.66
CA VAL A 117 -5.78 6.21 -12.17
C VAL A 117 -6.83 7.32 -12.19
N ALA A 118 -8.09 6.94 -11.97
CA ALA A 118 -9.22 7.88 -12.07
C ALA A 118 -9.07 9.10 -11.17
N THR A 119 -8.46 8.95 -10.00
CA THR A 119 -8.31 10.01 -8.99
C THR A 119 -6.91 10.61 -8.94
N GLY A 120 -6.01 10.24 -9.86
CA GLY A 120 -4.65 10.75 -9.89
C GLY A 120 -3.62 9.74 -10.34
N THR A 121 -2.62 9.50 -9.53
CA THR A 121 -1.48 8.64 -9.88
C THR A 121 -1.18 7.65 -8.77
N VAL A 122 -0.94 6.40 -9.15
CA VAL A 122 -0.30 5.41 -8.28
C VAL A 122 1.17 5.36 -8.66
N PHE A 123 2.04 5.51 -7.66
CA PHE A 123 3.48 5.40 -7.84
C PHE A 123 3.93 3.99 -7.49
N VAL A 124 4.72 3.39 -8.37
CA VAL A 124 5.31 2.07 -8.14
C VAL A 124 6.79 2.29 -7.93
N ALA A 125 7.27 2.05 -6.72
CA ALA A 125 8.68 2.29 -6.40
C ALA A 125 9.57 1.32 -7.17
N GLU A 126 10.65 1.86 -7.77
CA GLU A 126 11.65 1.03 -8.42
C GLU A 126 12.48 0.33 -7.36
N THR A 127 12.69 -0.98 -7.51
CA THR A 127 13.46 -1.78 -6.56
C THR A 127 14.95 -1.58 -6.79
N ARG A 128 15.70 -1.59 -5.68
CA ARG A 128 17.17 -1.59 -5.71
C ARG A 128 17.65 -3.03 -5.68
N ASN A 129 18.53 -3.37 -6.56
CA ASN A 129 19.13 -4.70 -6.59
C ASN A 129 20.59 -4.64 -6.17
#